data_e7dbc9725c6d1b5c0efe87bf04e07859
#
_entry.id   e7dbc9725c6d1b5c0efe87bf04e07859
#
_cell.length_a   1.000
_cell.length_b   1.000
_cell.length_c   1.000
_cell.angle_alpha   90.00
_cell.angle_beta   90.00
_cell.angle_gamma   90.00
#
_symmetry.space_group_name_H-M   'P 1'
#
loop_
_entity.id
_entity.type
_entity.pdbx_description
1 polymer ?
#
loop_
_entity_poly.entity_id
_entity_poly.type
_entity_poly.pdbx_seq_one_letter_code
_entity_poly.pdbx_strand_id
1 'polypeptide(L)'
;MKINYQETTSDLITRINIHDQFGSRNIDNWMLDVLPLKKGMKILDVACGAGKQCVSFYEELGGDCKITGVDVSKELLDKARQVAEEKEYEIQFDNLDFNKAFDFEDDQFDLISCCFAIYYAEDIPFTIKEMHRVLKPGGRLFTTGPMPENKQVFYDIIREATSKVIPPMPGSSRYSTEIMDSVKNTFSKVELKIFENPLTFESAEPFLSYTRASLSEDRKLWADFFSGQEGFEEIMKKITDVADRRIKDDGKIVMTKVVGGILATK
;
A
#
# COMPACT_ATOMS: atom_id res chain seq x y z
N MET A 1 -17.41 5.05 -3.39
CA MET A 1 -17.10 4.57 -4.79
C MET A 1 -16.39 3.25 -4.65
N LYS A 2 -16.89 2.17 -5.22
CA LYS A 2 -16.26 0.85 -5.12
C LYS A 2 -14.99 0.85 -5.98
N ILE A 3 -13.82 0.75 -5.38
CA ILE A 3 -12.54 0.64 -6.10
C ILE A 3 -12.50 -0.78 -6.66
N ASN A 4 -12.48 -0.90 -7.98
CA ASN A 4 -12.38 -2.19 -8.65
C ASN A 4 -10.90 -2.50 -8.87
N TYR A 5 -10.28 -3.16 -7.89
CA TYR A 5 -8.89 -3.61 -7.99
C TYR A 5 -8.79 -4.74 -9.01
N GLN A 6 -8.05 -4.52 -10.08
CA GLN A 6 -7.90 -5.48 -11.19
C GLN A 6 -6.42 -5.79 -11.51
N GLU A 7 -5.52 -5.47 -10.58
CA GLU A 7 -4.10 -5.76 -10.76
C GLU A 7 -3.87 -7.27 -10.81
N THR A 8 -3.07 -7.71 -11.77
CA THR A 8 -2.63 -9.10 -11.80
C THR A 8 -1.49 -9.33 -10.81
N THR A 9 -1.35 -10.56 -10.29
CA THR A 9 -0.22 -10.93 -9.43
C THR A 9 1.13 -10.65 -10.11
N SER A 10 1.23 -10.86 -11.42
CA SER A 10 2.43 -10.58 -12.20
C SER A 10 2.79 -9.09 -12.23
N ASP A 11 1.80 -8.21 -12.42
CA ASP A 11 2.01 -6.77 -12.45
C ASP A 11 2.42 -6.24 -11.07
N LEU A 12 1.78 -6.74 -10.01
CA LEU A 12 2.16 -6.43 -8.63
C LEU A 12 3.62 -6.82 -8.34
N ILE A 13 4.02 -8.04 -8.70
CA ILE A 13 5.41 -8.52 -8.52
C ILE A 13 6.38 -7.67 -9.33
N THR A 14 6.06 -7.33 -10.59
CA THR A 14 6.89 -6.47 -11.44
C THR A 14 7.13 -5.12 -10.77
N ARG A 15 6.08 -4.49 -10.22
CA ARG A 15 6.21 -3.21 -9.52
C ARG A 15 7.05 -3.32 -8.24
N ILE A 16 6.87 -4.38 -7.45
CA ILE A 16 7.65 -4.63 -6.24
C ILE A 16 9.14 -4.78 -6.60
N ASN A 17 9.46 -5.63 -7.56
CA ASN A 17 10.86 -5.87 -7.99
C ASN A 17 11.52 -4.57 -8.47
N ILE A 18 10.81 -3.71 -9.20
CA ILE A 18 11.33 -2.42 -9.66
C ILE A 18 11.58 -1.49 -8.47
N HIS A 19 10.71 -1.50 -7.44
CA HIS A 19 10.98 -0.74 -6.21
C HIS A 19 12.24 -1.22 -5.49
N ASP A 20 12.43 -2.53 -5.40
CA ASP A 20 13.58 -3.11 -4.72
C ASP A 20 14.89 -2.88 -5.51
N GLN A 21 14.82 -2.92 -6.85
CA GLN A 21 16.00 -2.77 -7.70
C GLN A 21 16.45 -1.32 -7.90
N PHE A 22 15.50 -0.39 -8.02
CA PHE A 22 15.78 1.01 -8.41
C PHE A 22 15.57 2.01 -7.28
N GLY A 23 14.99 1.58 -6.16
CA GLY A 23 14.80 2.39 -4.97
C GLY A 23 16.04 2.41 -4.08
N SER A 24 16.21 3.50 -3.34
CA SER A 24 17.32 3.67 -2.40
C SER A 24 16.92 3.36 -0.95
N ARG A 25 15.65 3.11 -0.67
CA ARG A 25 15.11 2.90 0.68
C ARG A 25 14.15 1.72 0.73
N ASN A 26 14.17 0.99 1.85
CA ASN A 26 13.26 -0.12 2.11
C ASN A 26 12.06 0.35 2.93
N ILE A 27 10.84 0.10 2.44
CA ILE A 27 9.61 0.54 3.10
C ILE A 27 9.29 -0.30 4.34
N ASP A 28 9.65 -1.58 4.34
CA ASP A 28 9.38 -2.47 5.47
C ASP A 28 10.20 -2.02 6.68
N ASN A 29 11.49 -1.72 6.49
CA ASN A 29 12.34 -1.15 7.55
C ASN A 29 11.78 0.17 8.07
N TRP A 30 11.34 1.07 7.16
CA TRP A 30 10.75 2.32 7.58
C TRP A 30 9.46 2.11 8.40
N MET A 31 8.62 1.15 8.05
CA MET A 31 7.41 0.84 8.83
C MET A 31 7.76 0.35 10.23
N LEU A 32 8.79 -0.48 10.37
CA LEU A 32 9.28 -0.92 11.69
C LEU A 32 9.86 0.25 12.50
N ASP A 33 10.64 1.12 11.88
CA ASP A 33 11.27 2.30 12.53
C ASP A 33 10.25 3.30 13.09
N VAL A 34 9.09 3.47 12.42
CA VAL A 34 8.08 4.45 12.87
C VAL A 34 7.13 3.87 13.91
N LEU A 35 7.09 2.57 14.08
CA LEU A 35 6.19 1.87 15.00
C LEU A 35 6.81 1.77 16.40
N PRO A 36 6.06 2.08 17.47
CA PRO A 36 6.53 1.94 18.85
C PRO A 36 6.43 0.48 19.32
N LEU A 37 7.05 -0.44 18.59
CA LEU A 37 7.02 -1.87 18.91
C LEU A 37 7.64 -2.17 20.27
N LYS A 38 7.02 -3.08 21.04
CA LYS A 38 7.49 -3.54 22.34
C LYS A 38 7.19 -5.02 22.52
N LYS A 39 8.09 -5.73 23.16
CA LYS A 39 7.90 -7.12 23.58
C LYS A 39 6.61 -7.31 24.40
N GLY A 40 5.97 -8.43 24.22
CA GLY A 40 4.71 -8.78 24.89
C GLY A 40 3.45 -8.17 24.24
N MET A 41 3.56 -7.38 23.15
CA MET A 41 2.41 -6.77 22.49
C MET A 41 1.48 -7.83 21.86
N LYS A 42 0.16 -7.51 21.90
CA LYS A 42 -0.85 -8.15 21.07
C LYS A 42 -1.09 -7.28 19.83
N ILE A 43 -0.84 -7.82 18.64
CA ILE A 43 -0.89 -7.11 17.37
C ILE A 43 -1.96 -7.73 16.47
N LEU A 44 -2.79 -6.89 15.85
CA LEU A 44 -3.71 -7.27 14.79
C LEU A 44 -3.24 -6.64 13.46
N ASP A 45 -2.98 -7.46 12.45
CA ASP A 45 -2.67 -6.99 11.11
C ASP A 45 -3.89 -7.21 10.19
N VAL A 46 -4.56 -6.11 9.85
CA VAL A 46 -5.80 -6.13 9.05
C VAL A 46 -5.47 -6.02 7.57
N ALA A 47 -6.04 -6.92 6.77
CA ALA A 47 -5.68 -7.15 5.38
C ALA A 47 -4.19 -7.54 5.24
N CYS A 48 -3.80 -8.55 6.01
CA CYS A 48 -2.40 -8.99 6.12
C CYS A 48 -1.86 -9.67 4.85
N GLY A 49 -2.72 -10.01 3.89
CA GLY A 49 -2.34 -10.72 2.67
C GLY A 49 -1.62 -12.03 2.97
N ALA A 50 -0.45 -12.23 2.37
CA ALA A 50 0.41 -13.39 2.60
C ALA A 50 1.27 -13.28 3.89
N GLY A 51 0.92 -12.40 4.83
CA GLY A 51 1.50 -12.36 6.18
C GLY A 51 2.88 -11.69 6.28
N LYS A 52 3.36 -11.00 5.26
CA LYS A 52 4.70 -10.38 5.25
C LYS A 52 4.92 -9.47 6.47
N GLN A 53 3.95 -8.59 6.76
CA GLN A 53 4.04 -7.66 7.89
C GLN A 53 3.99 -8.39 9.24
N CYS A 54 3.16 -9.44 9.36
CA CYS A 54 3.09 -10.27 10.56
C CYS A 54 4.44 -10.93 10.85
N VAL A 55 5.09 -11.49 9.82
CA VAL A 55 6.44 -12.08 9.93
C VAL A 55 7.46 -11.02 10.35
N SER A 56 7.44 -9.84 9.75
CA SER A 56 8.35 -8.75 10.11
C SER A 56 8.19 -8.31 11.57
N PHE A 57 6.96 -8.21 12.08
CA PHE A 57 6.71 -7.91 13.49
C PHE A 57 7.20 -9.01 14.42
N TYR A 58 6.98 -10.28 14.05
CA TYR A 58 7.43 -11.42 14.85
C TYR A 58 8.96 -11.44 14.97
N GLU A 59 9.67 -11.23 13.86
CA GLU A 59 11.13 -11.18 13.81
C GLU A 59 11.68 -9.99 14.62
N GLU A 60 11.12 -8.78 14.44
CA GLU A 60 11.53 -7.56 15.16
C GLU A 60 11.38 -7.71 16.68
N LEU A 61 10.33 -8.40 17.13
CA LEU A 61 10.06 -8.61 18.54
C LEU A 61 10.73 -9.88 19.12
N GLY A 62 11.44 -10.63 18.28
CA GLY A 62 12.12 -11.88 18.69
C GLY A 62 11.15 -12.95 19.18
N GLY A 63 9.94 -13.01 18.62
CA GLY A 63 8.89 -13.94 19.01
C GLY A 63 8.14 -13.57 20.29
N ASP A 64 8.56 -12.55 21.04
CA ASP A 64 7.88 -12.12 22.26
C ASP A 64 6.71 -11.19 21.94
N CYS A 65 5.67 -11.77 21.32
CA CYS A 65 4.44 -11.06 20.91
C CYS A 65 3.34 -12.08 20.58
N LYS A 66 2.09 -11.60 20.50
CA LYS A 66 0.96 -12.35 19.95
C LYS A 66 0.44 -11.63 18.72
N ILE A 67 0.53 -12.26 17.56
CA ILE A 67 0.14 -11.68 16.29
C ILE A 67 -1.04 -12.43 15.72
N THR A 68 -2.08 -11.67 15.32
CA THR A 68 -3.20 -12.17 14.53
C THR A 68 -3.22 -11.42 13.21
N GLY A 69 -3.00 -12.11 12.10
CA GLY A 69 -3.21 -11.57 10.75
C GLY A 69 -4.61 -11.91 10.25
N VAL A 70 -5.30 -10.95 9.67
CA VAL A 70 -6.62 -11.19 9.09
C VAL A 70 -6.72 -10.69 7.65
N ASP A 71 -7.36 -11.48 6.78
CA ASP A 71 -7.59 -11.11 5.38
C ASP A 71 -8.87 -11.77 4.87
N VAL A 72 -9.47 -11.20 3.82
CA VAL A 72 -10.65 -11.77 3.15
C VAL A 72 -10.27 -12.92 2.22
N SER A 73 -9.03 -12.95 1.73
CA SER A 73 -8.51 -13.95 0.79
C SER A 73 -7.98 -15.18 1.52
N LYS A 74 -8.74 -16.28 1.44
CA LYS A 74 -8.30 -17.57 1.98
C LYS A 74 -6.99 -18.05 1.35
N GLU A 75 -6.80 -17.84 0.05
CA GLU A 75 -5.59 -18.24 -0.66
C GLU A 75 -4.35 -17.53 -0.09
N LEU A 76 -4.44 -16.23 0.20
CA LEU A 76 -3.33 -15.47 0.80
C LEU A 76 -3.08 -15.92 2.24
N LEU A 77 -4.13 -16.17 3.02
CA LEU A 77 -4.00 -16.70 4.39
C LEU A 77 -3.34 -18.09 4.42
N ASP A 78 -3.64 -18.96 3.45
CA ASP A 78 -3.00 -20.28 3.37
C ASP A 78 -1.49 -20.14 3.08
N LYS A 79 -1.10 -19.20 2.20
CA LYS A 79 0.31 -18.85 1.99
C LYS A 79 0.96 -18.28 3.25
N ALA A 80 0.25 -17.41 3.98
CA ALA A 80 0.74 -16.84 5.23
C ALA A 80 0.99 -17.92 6.30
N ARG A 81 0.07 -18.88 6.44
CA ARG A 81 0.22 -20.04 7.35
C ARG A 81 1.42 -20.89 6.98
N GLN A 82 1.55 -21.21 5.68
CA GLN A 82 2.69 -22.00 5.20
C GLN A 82 4.03 -21.32 5.54
N VAL A 83 4.16 -20.00 5.31
CA VAL A 83 5.38 -19.26 5.65
C VAL A 83 5.66 -19.27 7.16
N ALA A 84 4.63 -19.11 7.99
CA ALA A 84 4.78 -19.14 9.44
C ALA A 84 5.19 -20.55 9.93
N GLU A 85 4.59 -21.62 9.40
CA GLU A 85 4.95 -23.00 9.70
C GLU A 85 6.40 -23.33 9.28
N GLU A 86 6.82 -22.95 8.07
CA GLU A 86 8.19 -23.17 7.59
C GLU A 86 9.26 -22.48 8.46
N LYS A 87 8.88 -21.35 9.10
CA LYS A 87 9.74 -20.57 10.00
C LYS A 87 9.58 -20.96 11.49
N GLU A 88 8.64 -21.84 11.80
CA GLU A 88 8.28 -22.21 13.18
C GLU A 88 7.81 -20.99 14.02
N TYR A 89 7.06 -20.06 13.38
CA TYR A 89 6.54 -18.84 14.03
C TYR A 89 5.10 -19.04 14.51
N GLU A 90 4.83 -18.65 15.76
CA GLU A 90 3.51 -18.70 16.37
C GLU A 90 2.67 -17.48 15.99
N ILE A 91 2.14 -17.47 14.76
CA ILE A 91 1.29 -16.41 14.23
C ILE A 91 -0.08 -17.00 13.88
N GLN A 92 -1.15 -16.37 14.37
CA GLN A 92 -2.52 -16.76 14.04
C GLN A 92 -2.97 -16.04 12.76
N PHE A 93 -3.72 -16.78 11.90
CA PHE A 93 -4.30 -16.20 10.67
C PHE A 93 -5.77 -16.58 10.54
N ASP A 94 -6.66 -15.56 10.47
CA ASP A 94 -8.11 -15.73 10.44
C ASP A 94 -8.73 -15.01 9.23
N ASN A 95 -9.87 -15.56 8.75
CA ASN A 95 -10.60 -14.94 7.66
C ASN A 95 -11.52 -13.83 8.18
N LEU A 96 -11.30 -12.59 7.77
CA LEU A 96 -12.09 -11.44 8.17
C LEU A 96 -12.26 -10.45 7.00
N ASP A 97 -13.48 -9.97 6.83
CA ASP A 97 -13.83 -8.86 5.94
C ASP A 97 -13.94 -7.58 6.77
N PHE A 98 -13.01 -6.65 6.61
CA PHE A 98 -12.98 -5.40 7.39
C PHE A 98 -14.15 -4.45 7.08
N ASN A 99 -15.00 -4.77 6.10
CA ASN A 99 -16.27 -4.08 5.87
C ASN A 99 -17.40 -4.57 6.80
N LYS A 100 -17.10 -5.52 7.68
CA LYS A 100 -18.03 -6.07 8.67
C LYS A 100 -17.51 -5.85 10.08
N ALA A 101 -18.40 -6.01 11.06
CA ALA A 101 -17.99 -6.00 12.47
C ALA A 101 -16.92 -7.07 12.74
N PHE A 102 -15.89 -6.68 13.49
CA PHE A 102 -14.81 -7.59 13.83
C PHE A 102 -15.25 -8.52 14.98
N ASP A 103 -15.02 -9.81 14.79
CA ASP A 103 -15.27 -10.82 15.83
C ASP A 103 -14.12 -10.85 16.85
N PHE A 104 -13.86 -9.68 17.45
CA PHE A 104 -12.89 -9.48 18.52
C PHE A 104 -13.54 -8.67 19.64
N GLU A 105 -13.07 -8.88 20.87
CA GLU A 105 -13.50 -8.13 22.04
C GLU A 105 -13.00 -6.68 21.99
N ASP A 106 -13.66 -5.79 22.72
CA ASP A 106 -13.20 -4.42 22.93
C ASP A 106 -11.84 -4.44 23.66
N ASP A 107 -11.00 -3.45 23.39
CA ASP A 107 -9.74 -3.24 24.13
C ASP A 107 -8.77 -4.45 24.15
N GLN A 108 -8.72 -5.19 23.05
CA GLN A 108 -7.95 -6.44 22.96
C GLN A 108 -6.51 -6.26 22.50
N PHE A 109 -6.22 -5.32 21.57
CA PHE A 109 -4.94 -5.19 20.89
C PHE A 109 -4.15 -3.95 21.34
N ASP A 110 -2.82 -4.07 21.39
CA ASP A 110 -1.91 -2.96 21.68
C ASP A 110 -1.57 -2.18 20.42
N LEU A 111 -1.53 -2.86 19.26
CA LEU A 111 -1.29 -2.30 17.94
C LEU A 111 -2.22 -2.93 16.92
N ILE A 112 -2.78 -2.09 16.05
CA ILE A 112 -3.42 -2.53 14.80
C ILE A 112 -2.65 -1.93 13.64
N SER A 113 -2.27 -2.77 12.67
CA SER A 113 -1.76 -2.34 11.37
C SER A 113 -2.80 -2.62 10.27
N CYS A 114 -2.87 -1.73 9.28
CA CYS A 114 -3.64 -1.93 8.05
C CYS A 114 -2.90 -1.23 6.91
N CYS A 115 -1.91 -1.94 6.32
CA CYS A 115 -0.99 -1.36 5.37
C CYS A 115 -1.45 -1.59 3.93
N PHE A 116 -1.50 -0.51 3.12
CA PHE A 116 -1.89 -0.53 1.70
C PHE A 116 -3.27 -1.13 1.40
N ALA A 117 -4.20 -1.07 2.36
CA ALA A 117 -5.51 -1.72 2.22
C ALA A 117 -6.70 -0.85 2.61
N ILE A 118 -6.59 0.01 3.62
CA ILE A 118 -7.73 0.74 4.21
C ILE A 118 -8.54 1.55 3.18
N TYR A 119 -7.93 2.02 2.10
CA TYR A 119 -8.62 2.78 1.05
C TYR A 119 -9.54 1.92 0.17
N TYR A 120 -9.57 0.60 0.36
CA TYR A 120 -10.55 -0.30 -0.25
C TYR A 120 -11.83 -0.46 0.60
N ALA A 121 -11.86 0.09 1.81
CA ALA A 121 -13.05 0.02 2.66
C ALA A 121 -14.27 0.65 1.97
N GLU A 122 -15.43 -0.02 2.07
CA GLU A 122 -16.71 0.47 1.54
C GLU A 122 -17.23 1.61 2.41
N ASP A 123 -17.11 1.48 3.75
CA ASP A 123 -17.43 2.48 4.77
C ASP A 123 -16.19 2.72 5.65
N ILE A 124 -15.38 3.72 5.29
CA ILE A 124 -14.14 4.06 6.00
C ILE A 124 -14.41 4.43 7.47
N PRO A 125 -15.39 5.30 7.80
CA PRO A 125 -15.73 5.61 9.19
C PRO A 125 -16.08 4.37 10.01
N PHE A 126 -16.84 3.44 9.47
CA PHE A 126 -17.18 2.19 10.13
C PHE A 126 -15.93 1.35 10.42
N THR A 127 -15.10 1.10 9.39
CA THR A 127 -13.88 0.29 9.52
C THR A 127 -12.91 0.90 10.54
N ILE A 128 -12.73 2.23 10.52
CA ILE A 128 -11.89 2.95 11.50
C ILE A 128 -12.44 2.83 12.91
N LYS A 129 -13.76 2.91 13.10
CA LYS A 129 -14.40 2.72 14.42
C LYS A 129 -14.24 1.30 14.97
N GLU A 130 -14.33 0.28 14.11
CA GLU A 130 -14.07 -1.11 14.52
C GLU A 130 -12.62 -1.31 14.96
N MET A 131 -11.66 -0.78 14.18
CA MET A 131 -10.25 -0.79 14.58
C MET A 131 -10.04 -0.07 15.92
N HIS A 132 -10.68 1.09 16.11
CA HIS A 132 -10.62 1.82 17.38
C HIS A 132 -11.25 1.01 18.54
N ARG A 133 -12.40 0.36 18.33
CA ARG A 133 -13.09 -0.42 19.35
C ARG A 133 -12.20 -1.52 19.93
N VAL A 134 -11.55 -2.30 19.06
CA VAL A 134 -10.74 -3.45 19.47
C VAL A 134 -9.33 -3.07 19.95
N LEU A 135 -8.90 -1.81 19.78
CA LEU A 135 -7.68 -1.29 20.38
C LEU A 135 -7.85 -1.03 21.87
N LYS A 136 -6.85 -1.34 22.68
CA LYS A 136 -6.76 -0.94 24.09
C LYS A 136 -6.68 0.58 24.26
N PRO A 137 -7.10 1.15 25.39
CA PRO A 137 -6.77 2.52 25.74
C PRO A 137 -5.25 2.75 25.67
N GLY A 138 -4.83 3.79 24.93
CA GLY A 138 -3.41 4.05 24.63
C GLY A 138 -2.80 3.17 23.54
N GLY A 139 -3.56 2.22 23.00
CA GLY A 139 -3.16 1.40 21.85
C GLY A 139 -2.99 2.24 20.57
N ARG A 140 -2.32 1.69 19.58
CA ARG A 140 -1.93 2.39 18.35
C ARG A 140 -2.57 1.79 17.11
N LEU A 141 -3.10 2.66 16.25
CA LEU A 141 -3.44 2.32 14.87
C LEU A 141 -2.31 2.80 13.97
N PHE A 142 -1.85 1.95 13.05
CA PHE A 142 -0.94 2.31 11.98
C PHE A 142 -1.54 1.91 10.64
N THR A 143 -1.67 2.86 9.73
CA THR A 143 -2.08 2.57 8.35
C THR A 143 -1.12 3.19 7.38
N THR A 144 -0.97 2.59 6.18
CA THR A 144 -0.19 3.17 5.10
C THR A 144 -0.99 3.26 3.81
N GLY A 145 -0.67 4.25 3.00
CA GLY A 145 -1.27 4.41 1.67
C GLY A 145 -0.51 5.41 0.81
N PRO A 146 -0.79 5.43 -0.49
CA PRO A 146 -0.15 6.35 -1.42
C PRO A 146 -0.60 7.79 -1.13
N MET A 147 0.34 8.73 -1.16
CA MET A 147 0.06 10.16 -1.08
C MET A 147 -0.22 10.75 -2.47
N PRO A 148 -0.84 11.95 -2.55
CA PRO A 148 -1.11 12.61 -3.83
C PRO A 148 0.14 12.83 -4.69
N GLU A 149 1.30 13.07 -4.07
CA GLU A 149 2.58 13.31 -4.74
C GLU A 149 3.25 12.03 -5.24
N ASN A 150 2.68 10.88 -4.88
CA ASN A 150 3.24 9.58 -5.24
C ASN A 150 3.38 9.42 -6.75
N LYS A 151 4.57 9.11 -7.21
CA LYS A 151 4.93 8.88 -8.62
C LYS A 151 4.55 10.02 -9.58
N GLN A 152 4.70 11.28 -9.16
CA GLN A 152 4.29 12.45 -9.98
C GLN A 152 4.91 12.46 -11.38
N VAL A 153 6.21 12.10 -11.51
CA VAL A 153 6.90 12.02 -12.81
C VAL A 153 6.23 11.02 -13.77
N PHE A 154 5.67 9.94 -13.28
CA PHE A 154 4.88 9.01 -14.09
C PHE A 154 3.69 9.71 -14.74
N TYR A 155 2.93 10.48 -13.98
CA TYR A 155 1.78 11.24 -14.50
C TYR A 155 2.22 12.37 -15.43
N ASP A 156 3.34 13.03 -15.13
CA ASP A 156 3.87 14.11 -15.98
C ASP A 156 4.30 13.60 -17.36
N ILE A 157 4.96 12.44 -17.43
CA ILE A 157 5.35 11.80 -18.69
C ILE A 157 4.12 11.40 -19.50
N ILE A 158 3.10 10.82 -18.87
CA ILE A 158 1.86 10.46 -19.57
C ILE A 158 1.12 11.70 -20.07
N ARG A 159 1.05 12.76 -19.26
CA ARG A 159 0.46 14.04 -19.68
C ARG A 159 1.21 14.65 -20.86
N GLU A 160 2.53 14.62 -20.86
CA GLU A 160 3.37 15.10 -21.94
C GLU A 160 3.15 14.30 -23.24
N ALA A 161 3.07 12.97 -23.12
CA ALA A 161 2.85 12.05 -24.25
C ALA A 161 1.45 12.17 -24.87
N THR A 162 0.43 12.48 -24.06
CA THR A 162 -0.98 12.38 -24.48
C THR A 162 -1.71 13.72 -24.51
N SER A 163 -1.14 14.76 -23.92
CA SER A 163 -1.81 16.05 -23.64
C SER A 163 -3.06 15.93 -22.77
N LYS A 164 -3.24 14.79 -22.07
CA LYS A 164 -4.37 14.52 -21.19
C LYS A 164 -3.97 14.64 -19.72
N VAL A 165 -4.86 15.21 -18.92
CA VAL A 165 -4.72 15.23 -17.46
C VAL A 165 -5.28 13.92 -16.91
N ILE A 166 -4.45 13.19 -16.18
CA ILE A 166 -4.86 11.96 -15.52
C ILE A 166 -5.50 12.32 -14.18
N PRO A 167 -6.71 11.84 -13.89
CA PRO A 167 -7.31 12.05 -12.58
C PRO A 167 -6.48 11.40 -11.48
N PRO A 168 -6.49 11.93 -10.24
CA PRO A 168 -5.83 11.31 -9.12
C PRO A 168 -6.32 9.87 -8.92
N MET A 169 -5.40 8.96 -8.62
CA MET A 169 -5.77 7.57 -8.30
C MET A 169 -6.68 7.56 -7.07
N PRO A 170 -7.80 6.81 -7.10
CA PRO A 170 -8.76 6.78 -5.99
C PRO A 170 -8.13 6.44 -4.65
N GLY A 171 -7.14 5.53 -4.62
CA GLY A 171 -6.43 5.16 -3.39
C GLY A 171 -5.70 6.33 -2.73
N SER A 172 -4.94 7.13 -3.50
CA SER A 172 -4.20 8.27 -2.94
C SER A 172 -5.12 9.41 -2.52
N SER A 173 -6.18 9.66 -3.30
CA SER A 173 -7.19 10.67 -2.97
C SER A 173 -7.91 10.30 -1.66
N ARG A 174 -8.41 9.07 -1.52
CA ARG A 174 -9.11 8.63 -0.31
C ARG A 174 -8.20 8.60 0.91
N TYR A 175 -6.93 8.21 0.75
CA TYR A 175 -6.00 8.10 1.87
C TYR A 175 -5.68 9.46 2.48
N SER A 176 -5.44 10.46 1.66
CA SER A 176 -5.09 11.82 2.11
C SER A 176 -6.28 12.65 2.58
N THR A 177 -7.52 12.22 2.31
CA THR A 177 -8.75 12.92 2.69
C THR A 177 -9.62 12.07 3.62
N GLU A 178 -10.50 11.23 3.09
CA GLU A 178 -11.50 10.48 3.86
C GLU A 178 -10.90 9.67 5.02
N ILE A 179 -9.76 8.99 4.79
CA ILE A 179 -9.11 8.17 5.82
C ILE A 179 -8.48 9.06 6.88
N MET A 180 -7.71 10.07 6.46
CA MET A 180 -7.08 11.02 7.37
C MET A 180 -8.12 11.71 8.25
N ASP A 181 -9.23 12.18 7.68
CA ASP A 181 -10.29 12.86 8.41
C ASP A 181 -11.02 11.90 9.36
N SER A 182 -11.31 10.67 8.92
CA SER A 182 -11.94 9.66 9.77
C SER A 182 -11.06 9.28 10.95
N VAL A 183 -9.75 9.13 10.75
CA VAL A 183 -8.80 8.85 11.84
C VAL A 183 -8.72 10.04 12.80
N LYS A 184 -8.62 11.27 12.31
CA LYS A 184 -8.59 12.49 13.15
C LYS A 184 -9.86 12.67 13.98
N ASN A 185 -11.02 12.26 13.45
CA ASN A 185 -12.30 12.36 14.16
C ASN A 185 -12.50 11.24 15.20
N THR A 186 -11.70 10.16 15.15
CA THR A 186 -11.88 8.98 15.99
C THR A 186 -10.79 8.84 17.06
N PHE A 187 -9.57 9.25 16.76
CA PHE A 187 -8.39 9.06 17.61
C PHE A 187 -7.94 10.35 18.30
N SER A 188 -7.41 10.22 19.52
CA SER A 188 -7.01 11.37 20.36
C SER A 188 -5.73 12.08 19.86
N LYS A 189 -4.80 11.32 19.28
CA LYS A 189 -3.53 11.84 18.73
C LYS A 189 -3.27 11.19 17.39
N VAL A 190 -2.99 12.01 16.37
CA VAL A 190 -2.74 11.54 14.99
C VAL A 190 -1.47 12.18 14.45
N GLU A 191 -0.55 11.35 14.00
CA GLU A 191 0.72 11.74 13.38
C GLU A 191 0.79 11.20 11.96
N LEU A 192 1.16 12.06 11.00
CA LEU A 192 1.46 11.64 9.64
C LEU A 192 2.99 11.53 9.48
N LYS A 193 3.45 10.35 9.08
CA LYS A 193 4.84 10.08 8.72
C LYS A 193 4.93 9.92 7.22
N ILE A 194 5.92 10.48 6.58
CA ILE A 194 6.10 10.39 5.13
C ILE A 194 7.32 9.54 4.82
N PHE A 195 7.12 8.59 3.92
CA PHE A 195 8.18 7.80 3.31
C PHE A 195 8.34 8.24 1.85
N GLU A 196 9.54 8.68 1.51
CA GLU A 196 9.92 8.99 0.14
C GLU A 196 11.01 8.02 -0.31
N ASN A 197 10.81 7.39 -1.47
CA ASN A 197 11.79 6.51 -2.09
C ASN A 197 11.94 6.90 -3.56
N PRO A 198 13.00 7.65 -3.92
CA PRO A 198 13.30 7.95 -5.31
C PRO A 198 13.79 6.68 -6.03
N LEU A 199 13.12 6.32 -7.10
CA LEU A 199 13.52 5.29 -8.05
C LEU A 199 14.25 5.98 -9.20
N THR A 200 15.50 5.61 -9.45
CA THR A 200 16.34 6.20 -10.47
C THR A 200 16.51 5.25 -11.63
N PHE A 201 16.07 5.67 -12.82
CA PHE A 201 16.16 4.92 -14.07
C PHE A 201 17.17 5.59 -15.01
N GLU A 202 18.28 4.93 -15.31
CA GLU A 202 19.30 5.39 -16.27
C GLU A 202 18.96 4.99 -17.72
N SER A 203 17.91 4.18 -17.91
CA SER A 203 17.34 3.82 -19.20
C SER A 203 15.83 3.80 -19.11
N ALA A 204 15.14 3.94 -20.26
CA ALA A 204 13.69 4.02 -20.28
C ALA A 204 13.00 2.67 -19.96
N GLU A 205 13.62 1.53 -20.29
CA GLU A 205 12.98 0.21 -20.21
C GLU A 205 12.42 -0.14 -18.82
N PRO A 206 13.14 0.01 -17.69
CA PRO A 206 12.56 -0.29 -16.37
C PRO A 206 11.40 0.63 -16.03
N PHE A 207 11.45 1.92 -16.40
CA PHE A 207 10.35 2.86 -16.23
C PHE A 207 9.12 2.45 -17.08
N LEU A 208 9.32 2.01 -18.32
CA LEU A 208 8.25 1.54 -19.21
C LEU A 208 7.63 0.24 -18.70
N SER A 209 8.44 -0.68 -18.19
CA SER A 209 7.98 -1.90 -17.53
C SER A 209 7.12 -1.58 -16.30
N TYR A 210 7.57 -0.64 -15.45
CA TYR A 210 6.78 -0.12 -14.34
C TYR A 210 5.47 0.51 -14.81
N THR A 211 5.51 1.28 -15.90
CA THR A 211 4.35 1.95 -16.49
C THR A 211 3.31 0.94 -16.94
N ARG A 212 3.71 -0.07 -17.71
CA ARG A 212 2.80 -1.14 -18.16
C ARG A 212 2.15 -1.86 -16.98
N ALA A 213 2.92 -2.25 -15.99
CA ALA A 213 2.43 -2.91 -14.78
C ALA A 213 1.50 -2.01 -13.95
N SER A 214 1.75 -0.69 -13.91
CA SER A 214 0.90 0.28 -13.19
C SER A 214 -0.43 0.57 -13.92
N LEU A 215 -0.46 0.49 -15.23
CA LEU A 215 -1.69 0.69 -16.02
C LEU A 215 -2.70 -0.45 -15.85
N SER A 216 -2.27 -1.61 -15.35
CA SER A 216 -3.18 -2.71 -14.99
C SER A 216 -3.92 -2.50 -13.67
N GLU A 217 -3.40 -1.62 -12.80
CA GLU A 217 -3.95 -1.37 -11.44
C GLU A 217 -5.39 -0.85 -11.47
N ASP A 218 -5.76 -0.08 -12.49
CA ASP A 218 -7.15 0.34 -12.72
C ASP A 218 -7.48 0.35 -14.22
N ARG A 219 -7.67 -0.86 -14.77
CA ARG A 219 -7.95 -1.04 -16.21
C ARG A 219 -9.18 -0.27 -16.70
N LYS A 220 -10.18 -0.05 -15.85
CA LYS A 220 -11.38 0.67 -16.25
C LYS A 220 -11.10 2.17 -16.42
N LEU A 221 -10.36 2.77 -15.49
CA LEU A 221 -9.93 4.16 -15.58
C LEU A 221 -9.11 4.38 -16.87
N TRP A 222 -8.19 3.46 -17.14
CA TRP A 222 -7.32 3.54 -18.30
C TRP A 222 -8.05 3.20 -19.61
N ALA A 223 -9.04 2.29 -19.60
CA ALA A 223 -9.87 1.99 -20.78
C ALA A 223 -10.69 3.19 -21.22
N ASP A 224 -11.20 3.99 -20.28
CA ASP A 224 -11.89 5.26 -20.59
C ASP A 224 -10.93 6.32 -21.16
N PHE A 225 -9.64 6.22 -20.84
CA PHE A 225 -8.57 7.07 -21.34
C PHE A 225 -8.04 6.63 -22.71
N PHE A 226 -7.99 5.33 -22.94
CA PHE A 226 -7.39 4.66 -24.09
C PHE A 226 -8.45 3.82 -24.78
N SER A 227 -8.94 4.26 -25.89
CA SER A 227 -10.03 3.63 -26.65
C SER A 227 -9.62 2.28 -27.27
N GLY A 228 -9.33 1.26 -26.42
CA GLY A 228 -9.02 -0.09 -26.82
C GLY A 228 -7.53 -0.43 -26.91
N GLN A 229 -7.19 -1.66 -27.34
CA GLN A 229 -5.81 -2.18 -27.33
C GLN A 229 -4.88 -1.43 -28.32
N GLU A 230 -5.37 -1.06 -29.48
CA GLU A 230 -4.59 -0.27 -30.45
C GLU A 230 -4.23 1.10 -29.88
N GLY A 231 -5.21 1.78 -29.23
CA GLY A 231 -4.98 3.03 -28.53
C GLY A 231 -3.93 2.90 -27.42
N PHE A 232 -3.92 1.78 -26.70
CA PHE A 232 -2.94 1.52 -25.65
C PHE A 232 -1.51 1.46 -26.20
N GLU A 233 -1.25 0.67 -27.25
CA GLU A 233 0.09 0.54 -27.82
C GLU A 233 0.60 1.83 -28.48
N GLU A 234 -0.30 2.58 -29.14
CA GLU A 234 0.06 3.90 -29.68
C GLU A 234 0.47 4.87 -28.56
N ILE A 235 -0.24 4.85 -27.44
CA ILE A 235 0.06 5.70 -26.28
C ILE A 235 1.35 5.24 -25.62
N MET A 236 1.56 3.94 -25.45
CA MET A 236 2.82 3.42 -24.92
C MET A 236 4.01 3.83 -25.80
N LYS A 237 3.85 3.86 -27.12
CA LYS A 237 4.89 4.39 -28.02
C LYS A 237 5.18 5.87 -27.75
N LYS A 238 4.16 6.70 -27.60
CA LYS A 238 4.34 8.12 -27.24
C LYS A 238 5.03 8.30 -25.88
N ILE A 239 4.66 7.47 -24.88
CA ILE A 239 5.31 7.46 -23.56
C ILE A 239 6.78 7.06 -23.70
N THR A 240 7.10 6.06 -24.54
CA THR A 240 8.46 5.65 -24.84
C THR A 240 9.27 6.82 -25.42
N ASP A 241 8.73 7.50 -26.44
CA ASP A 241 9.41 8.63 -27.08
C ASP A 241 9.73 9.76 -26.07
N VAL A 242 8.81 10.03 -25.13
CA VAL A 242 9.04 11.01 -24.05
C VAL A 242 10.08 10.52 -23.06
N ALA A 243 10.00 9.24 -22.63
CA ALA A 243 10.94 8.68 -21.67
C ALA A 243 12.39 8.65 -22.24
N ASP A 244 12.56 8.20 -23.49
CA ASP A 244 13.86 8.17 -24.17
C ASP A 244 14.44 9.59 -24.33
N ARG A 245 13.61 10.58 -24.66
CA ARG A 245 14.06 11.97 -24.72
C ARG A 245 14.54 12.46 -23.36
N ARG A 246 13.78 12.24 -22.28
CA ARG A 246 14.19 12.64 -20.92
C ARG A 246 15.48 11.96 -20.48
N ILE A 247 15.65 10.66 -20.77
CA ILE A 247 16.93 9.97 -20.51
C ILE A 247 18.06 10.61 -21.30
N LYS A 248 17.85 10.93 -22.57
CA LYS A 248 18.87 11.58 -23.41
C LYS A 248 19.25 12.96 -22.90
N ASP A 249 18.27 13.76 -22.48
CA ASP A 249 18.47 15.16 -22.09
C ASP A 249 18.98 15.30 -20.65
N ASP A 250 18.45 14.51 -19.72
CA ASP A 250 18.70 14.61 -18.28
C ASP A 250 19.58 13.47 -17.72
N GLY A 251 19.92 12.48 -18.55
CA GLY A 251 20.70 11.29 -18.18
C GLY A 251 19.93 10.26 -17.38
N LYS A 252 18.77 10.61 -16.83
CA LYS A 252 17.96 9.71 -15.99
C LYS A 252 16.52 10.20 -15.84
N ILE A 253 15.63 9.27 -15.45
CA ILE A 253 14.30 9.57 -14.90
C ILE A 253 14.33 9.27 -13.41
N VAL A 254 13.91 10.21 -12.56
CA VAL A 254 13.73 9.99 -11.12
C VAL A 254 12.25 10.05 -10.78
N MET A 255 11.70 8.91 -10.35
CA MET A 255 10.30 8.78 -9.94
C MET A 255 10.22 8.50 -8.45
N THR A 256 9.75 9.46 -7.66
CA THR A 256 9.65 9.32 -6.22
C THR A 256 8.35 8.61 -5.82
N LYS A 257 8.48 7.50 -5.10
CA LYS A 257 7.37 6.88 -4.36
C LYS A 257 7.15 7.67 -3.08
N VAL A 258 5.92 8.14 -2.89
CA VAL A 258 5.53 8.87 -1.67
C VAL A 258 4.40 8.12 -0.98
N VAL A 259 4.68 7.62 0.22
CA VAL A 259 3.73 6.88 1.06
C VAL A 259 3.52 7.63 2.35
N GLY A 260 2.27 7.79 2.73
CA GLY A 260 1.88 8.25 4.06
C GLY A 260 1.72 7.09 5.03
N GLY A 261 2.22 7.24 6.24
CA GLY A 261 1.93 6.39 7.38
C GLY A 261 1.18 7.21 8.44
N ILE A 262 -0.07 6.88 8.70
CA ILE A 262 -0.86 7.49 9.77
C ILE A 262 -0.66 6.65 11.02
N LEU A 263 -0.04 7.23 12.05
CA LEU A 263 0.08 6.65 13.39
C LEU A 263 -0.87 7.38 14.32
N ALA A 264 -1.85 6.66 14.88
CA ALA A 264 -2.87 7.26 15.74
C ALA A 264 -2.94 6.55 17.09
N THR A 265 -3.34 7.27 18.16
CA THR A 265 -3.49 6.75 19.52
C THR A 265 -4.95 6.78 19.95
N LYS A 266 -5.47 5.67 20.48
CA LYS A 266 -6.77 5.59 21.15
C LYS A 266 -6.79 6.33 22.48
#